data_6b814c447c9bf168a0dd841eaffe84cb
#
_entry.id   6b814c447c9bf168a0dd841eaffe84cb
#
_cell.length_a   1.000
_cell.length_b   1.000
_cell.length_c   1.000
_cell.angle_alpha   90.00
_cell.angle_beta   90.00
_cell.angle_gamma   90.00
#
_symmetry.space_group_name_H-M   'P 1'
#
loop_
_entity.id
_entity.type
_entity.pdbx_description
1 polymer ?
#
loop_
_entity_poly.entity_id
_entity_poly.type
_entity_poly.pdbx_seq_one_letter_code
_entity_poly.pdbx_strand_id
1 'polypeptide(L)'
;MSETLTPRSLSRRRFVQSSGALLFAAQCPVGLSRKAYAGGTGAMMNSFVRIDPSNVITMLANNSEFGNGAYTVMSMMLAEELDVDYRSIALEAAPTTPEYYSPLFREYLTAGSVTTGSTFMPMRTAGAKARAMLLEAASKDWNVPAFELTTGDATVTH
;
A
#
# COMPACT_ATOMS: atom_id res chain seq x y z
N MET A 1 -40.22 0.46 -14.32
CA MET A 1 -39.50 1.40 -13.45
C MET A 1 -38.12 0.79 -13.25
N SER A 2 -37.15 1.34 -13.95
CA SER A 2 -35.74 0.89 -13.87
C SER A 2 -35.08 1.68 -12.73
N GLU A 3 -34.82 1.05 -11.60
CA GLU A 3 -33.96 1.63 -10.58
C GLU A 3 -32.54 1.64 -11.12
N THR A 4 -32.05 2.83 -11.41
CA THR A 4 -30.64 3.08 -11.66
C THR A 4 -29.90 2.86 -10.35
N LEU A 5 -29.24 1.70 -10.21
CA LEU A 5 -28.30 1.43 -9.13
C LEU A 5 -27.15 2.42 -9.25
N THR A 6 -27.14 3.41 -8.38
CA THR A 6 -25.95 4.29 -8.21
C THR A 6 -24.79 3.44 -7.70
N PRO A 7 -23.63 3.49 -8.36
CA PRO A 7 -22.46 2.71 -7.90
C PRO A 7 -22.09 3.13 -6.48
N ARG A 8 -22.03 2.15 -5.58
CA ARG A 8 -21.54 2.38 -4.22
C ARG A 8 -20.05 2.55 -4.30
N SER A 9 -19.55 3.71 -3.85
CA SER A 9 -18.12 3.95 -3.69
C SER A 9 -17.75 3.92 -2.22
N LEU A 10 -16.79 3.09 -1.86
CA LEU A 10 -16.22 3.07 -0.52
C LEU A 10 -14.93 3.88 -0.55
N SER A 11 -14.92 5.03 0.13
CA SER A 11 -13.67 5.74 0.34
C SER A 11 -12.79 4.92 1.30
N ARG A 12 -11.47 4.91 1.08
CA ARG A 12 -10.49 4.26 1.96
C ARG A 12 -10.64 4.68 3.42
N ARG A 13 -11.16 5.89 3.66
CA ARG A 13 -11.47 6.42 4.99
C ARG A 13 -12.53 5.58 5.72
N ARG A 14 -13.61 5.16 5.06
CA ARG A 14 -14.63 4.28 5.64
C ARG A 14 -14.08 2.89 5.94
N PHE A 15 -13.19 2.38 5.09
CA PHE A 15 -12.52 1.10 5.30
C PHE A 15 -11.68 1.10 6.58
N VAL A 16 -10.88 2.13 6.81
CA VAL A 16 -10.03 2.21 8.01
C VAL A 16 -10.84 2.52 9.28
N GLN A 17 -11.99 3.20 9.12
CA GLN A 17 -12.91 3.50 10.24
C GLN A 17 -13.77 2.31 10.65
N SER A 18 -14.10 1.40 9.75
CA SER A 18 -14.74 0.13 10.10
C SER A 18 -13.67 -0.81 10.64
N SER A 19 -13.67 -1.08 11.92
CA SER A 19 -12.71 -1.84 12.74
C SER A 19 -12.19 -3.19 12.17
N GLY A 20 -12.58 -3.57 10.97
CA GLY A 20 -12.11 -4.75 10.25
C GLY A 20 -10.62 -4.73 9.90
N ALA A 21 -10.01 -3.56 9.69
CA ALA A 21 -8.60 -3.45 9.34
C ALA A 21 -7.67 -3.98 10.45
N LEU A 22 -8.04 -3.80 11.71
CA LEU A 22 -7.27 -4.30 12.87
C LEU A 22 -7.32 -5.82 13.01
N LEU A 23 -8.42 -6.46 12.62
CA LEU A 23 -8.55 -7.92 12.66
C LEU A 23 -7.81 -8.60 11.50
N PHE A 24 -7.67 -7.93 10.36
CA PHE A 24 -6.97 -8.46 9.19
C PHE A 24 -5.46 -8.54 9.38
N ALA A 25 -4.85 -7.54 10.00
CA ALA A 25 -3.43 -7.55 10.34
C ALA A 25 -3.05 -8.72 11.28
N ALA A 26 -4.02 -9.27 12.03
CA ALA A 26 -3.82 -10.38 12.95
C ALA A 26 -3.90 -11.77 12.28
N GLN A 27 -4.47 -11.88 11.08
CA GLN A 27 -4.67 -13.17 10.38
C GLN A 27 -3.75 -13.39 9.17
N CYS A 28 -2.94 -12.41 8.77
CA CYS A 28 -1.90 -12.65 7.77
C CYS A 28 -0.74 -13.45 8.38
N PRO A 29 -0.45 -14.68 7.91
CA PRO A 29 0.62 -15.54 8.46
C PRO A 29 2.03 -15.12 7.98
N VAL A 30 2.21 -13.91 7.58
CA VAL A 30 3.54 -13.34 7.33
C VAL A 30 4.00 -12.77 8.66
N GLY A 31 5.07 -13.31 9.23
CA GLY A 31 5.64 -12.92 10.52
C GLY A 31 5.91 -11.42 10.61
N LEU A 32 4.84 -10.67 10.84
CA LEU A 32 4.90 -9.25 11.11
C LEU A 32 5.46 -9.09 12.52
N SER A 33 6.75 -8.90 12.60
CA SER A 33 7.40 -8.39 13.80
C SER A 33 6.70 -7.09 14.17
N ARG A 34 5.87 -7.14 15.23
CA ARG A 34 5.11 -6.01 15.76
C ARG A 34 6.06 -4.99 16.44
N LYS A 35 6.95 -4.41 15.70
CA LYS A 35 7.53 -3.13 16.11
C LYS A 35 6.67 -2.04 15.50
N ALA A 36 5.75 -1.51 16.32
CA ALA A 36 5.03 -0.29 16.00
C ALA A 36 6.07 0.78 15.68
N TYR A 37 6.13 1.19 14.42
CA TYR A 37 6.86 2.36 14.02
C TYR A 37 6.15 3.57 14.61
N ALA A 38 6.78 4.25 15.53
CA ALA A 38 6.30 5.48 16.13
C ALA A 38 6.42 6.62 15.11
N GLY A 39 5.40 6.84 14.29
CA GLY A 39 5.40 7.92 13.31
C GLY A 39 4.08 8.18 12.62
N GLY A 40 3.18 7.23 12.54
CA GLY A 40 1.92 7.45 11.84
C GLY A 40 0.75 6.65 12.43
N THR A 41 -0.43 7.25 12.41
CA THR A 41 -1.69 6.71 12.96
C THR A 41 -2.43 5.76 11.99
N GLY A 42 -1.78 5.23 10.96
CA GLY A 42 -2.38 4.39 9.94
C GLY A 42 -2.19 2.88 10.16
N ALA A 43 -3.01 2.08 9.47
CA ALA A 43 -2.83 0.63 9.43
C ALA A 43 -1.72 0.26 8.43
N MET A 44 -0.75 -0.55 8.87
CA MET A 44 0.23 -1.13 7.97
C MET A 44 -0.43 -2.21 7.11
N MET A 45 -0.48 -1.97 5.80
CA MET A 45 -0.96 -2.95 4.83
C MET A 45 0.10 -4.03 4.55
N ASN A 46 1.37 -3.60 4.54
CA ASN A 46 2.56 -4.46 4.44
C ASN A 46 3.79 -3.64 4.85
N SER A 47 5.01 -4.19 4.71
CA SER A 47 6.24 -3.50 5.11
C SER A 47 6.46 -2.16 4.41
N PHE A 48 5.90 -1.94 3.22
CA PHE A 48 6.15 -0.74 2.42
C PHE A 48 4.97 0.23 2.35
N VAL A 49 3.77 -0.18 2.79
CA VAL A 49 2.55 0.62 2.64
C VAL A 49 1.81 0.75 3.94
N ARG A 50 1.55 1.98 4.34
CA ARG A 50 0.66 2.36 5.43
C ARG A 50 -0.47 3.23 4.89
N ILE A 51 -1.70 2.98 5.32
CA ILE A 51 -2.86 3.80 4.99
C ILE A 51 -3.52 4.24 6.29
N ASP A 52 -3.73 5.53 6.47
CA ASP A 52 -4.33 6.08 7.67
C ASP A 52 -5.84 6.36 7.51
N PRO A 53 -6.57 6.63 8.61
CA PRO A 53 -7.99 6.93 8.57
C PRO A 53 -8.36 8.21 7.80
N SER A 54 -7.41 9.10 7.56
CA SER A 54 -7.59 10.31 6.75
C SER A 54 -7.39 10.06 5.25
N ASN A 55 -7.17 8.80 4.86
CA ASN A 55 -6.92 8.36 3.50
C ASN A 55 -5.54 8.75 2.95
N VAL A 56 -4.59 9.07 3.81
CA VAL A 56 -3.20 9.28 3.39
C VAL A 56 -2.52 7.93 3.21
N ILE A 57 -2.00 7.71 2.01
CA ILE A 57 -1.15 6.56 1.69
C ILE A 57 0.29 6.97 1.93
N THR A 58 0.99 6.24 2.77
CA THR A 58 2.41 6.47 3.04
C THR A 58 3.21 5.30 2.50
N MET A 59 4.21 5.58 1.67
CA MET A 59 5.22 4.62 1.24
C MET A 59 6.43 4.70 2.16
N LEU A 60 6.89 3.56 2.67
CA LEU A 60 8.14 3.45 3.38
C LEU A 60 9.25 3.17 2.36
N ALA A 61 10.07 4.18 2.11
CA ALA A 61 11.13 4.13 1.10
C ALA A 61 12.38 3.46 1.67
N ASN A 62 12.80 2.35 1.08
CA ASN A 62 13.98 1.59 1.47
C ASN A 62 15.26 2.00 0.75
N ASN A 63 15.25 3.13 0.07
CA ASN A 63 16.40 3.73 -0.59
C ASN A 63 16.44 5.21 -0.28
N SER A 64 17.61 5.82 -0.35
CA SER A 64 17.76 7.26 -0.15
C SER A 64 17.60 8.01 -1.46
N GLU A 65 16.98 9.19 -1.40
CA GLU A 65 16.94 10.16 -2.48
C GLU A 65 18.09 11.16 -2.35
N PHE A 66 18.83 11.38 -3.41
CA PHE A 66 19.88 12.37 -3.48
C PHE A 66 19.91 13.10 -4.87
N GLY A 67 18.73 13.21 -5.51
CA GLY A 67 18.57 13.79 -6.84
C GLY A 67 18.57 12.77 -7.96
N ASN A 68 18.52 11.48 -7.65
CA ASN A 68 18.50 10.37 -8.60
C ASN A 68 17.09 9.91 -9.00
N GLY A 69 16.03 10.51 -8.43
CA GLY A 69 14.64 10.17 -8.73
C GLY A 69 14.13 8.87 -8.10
N ALA A 70 14.87 8.30 -7.15
CA ALA A 70 14.51 7.04 -6.49
C ALA A 70 13.09 7.07 -5.90
N TYR A 71 12.75 8.11 -5.15
CA TYR A 71 11.44 8.24 -4.52
C TYR A 71 10.30 8.34 -5.53
N THR A 72 10.51 9.11 -6.62
CA THR A 72 9.51 9.22 -7.69
C THR A 72 9.24 7.88 -8.34
N VAL A 73 10.29 7.16 -8.72
CA VAL A 73 10.16 5.86 -9.40
C VAL A 73 9.50 4.82 -8.49
N MET A 74 9.88 4.76 -7.22
CA MET A 74 9.28 3.84 -6.25
C MET A 74 7.80 4.14 -6.03
N SER A 75 7.45 5.43 -5.92
CA SER A 75 6.03 5.85 -5.79
C SER A 75 5.22 5.49 -7.04
N MET A 76 5.77 5.66 -8.24
CA MET A 76 5.09 5.27 -9.48
C MET A 76 4.85 3.76 -9.57
N MET A 77 5.83 2.94 -9.19
CA MET A 77 5.68 1.48 -9.18
C MET A 77 4.60 1.01 -8.19
N LEU A 78 4.55 1.64 -7.02
CA LEU A 78 3.55 1.35 -5.99
C LEU A 78 2.16 1.79 -6.45
N ALA A 79 2.05 2.99 -6.98
CA ALA A 79 0.82 3.64 -7.39
C ALA A 79 0.13 2.88 -8.53
N GLU A 80 0.89 2.39 -9.50
CA GLU A 80 0.41 1.61 -10.65
C GLU A 80 -0.39 0.38 -10.18
N GLU A 81 0.13 -0.34 -9.22
CA GLU A 81 -0.53 -1.54 -8.70
C GLU A 81 -1.65 -1.23 -7.68
N LEU A 82 -1.62 -0.06 -7.08
CA LEU A 82 -2.60 0.37 -6.09
C LEU A 82 -3.76 1.18 -6.70
N ASP A 83 -3.69 1.48 -7.99
CA ASP A 83 -4.64 2.33 -8.73
C ASP A 83 -4.83 3.72 -8.11
N VAL A 84 -3.71 4.43 -7.88
CA VAL A 84 -3.71 5.77 -7.30
C VAL A 84 -2.76 6.72 -8.03
N ASP A 85 -2.97 8.03 -7.90
CA ASP A 85 -1.95 8.98 -8.38
C ASP A 85 -0.70 8.89 -7.48
N TYR A 86 0.46 8.65 -8.08
CA TYR A 86 1.73 8.57 -7.35
C TYR A 86 2.05 9.86 -6.58
N ARG A 87 1.56 11.02 -7.03
CA ARG A 87 1.73 12.31 -6.36
C ARG A 87 0.97 12.41 -5.04
N SER A 88 -0.05 11.57 -4.85
CA SER A 88 -0.82 11.50 -3.61
C SER A 88 -0.16 10.66 -2.53
N ILE A 89 0.94 9.98 -2.84
CA ILE A 89 1.65 9.11 -1.91
C ILE A 89 2.62 9.94 -1.06
N ALA A 90 2.40 9.93 0.24
CA ALA A 90 3.34 10.48 1.21
C ALA A 90 4.57 9.55 1.34
N LEU A 91 5.73 10.14 1.63
CA LEU A 91 6.99 9.42 1.73
C LEU A 91 7.51 9.44 3.17
N GLU A 92 7.96 8.30 3.62
CA GLU A 92 8.66 8.15 4.90
C GLU A 92 9.87 7.24 4.69
N ALA A 93 11.01 7.58 5.27
CA ALA A 93 12.17 6.71 5.19
C ALA A 93 11.90 5.40 5.94
N ALA A 94 12.12 4.28 5.28
CA ALA A 94 12.04 2.99 5.92
C ALA A 94 13.17 2.83 6.96
N PRO A 95 12.94 2.05 8.02
CA PRO A 95 13.98 1.74 8.97
C PRO A 95 15.10 0.92 8.33
N THR A 96 16.32 1.07 8.87
CA THR A 96 17.47 0.29 8.43
C THR A 96 17.45 -1.09 9.08
N THR A 97 16.47 -1.91 8.69
CA THR A 97 16.30 -3.29 9.16
C THR A 97 16.31 -4.25 7.98
N PRO A 98 16.62 -5.54 8.19
CA PRO A 98 16.82 -6.51 7.10
C PRO A 98 15.64 -6.65 6.13
N GLU A 99 14.41 -6.41 6.57
CA GLU A 99 13.22 -6.47 5.71
C GLU A 99 13.21 -5.40 4.60
N TYR A 100 13.98 -4.32 4.76
CA TYR A 100 14.09 -3.22 3.80
C TYR A 100 15.41 -3.24 3.02
N TYR A 101 16.26 -4.22 3.25
CA TYR A 101 17.49 -4.35 2.50
C TYR A 101 17.25 -4.66 1.04
N SER A 102 18.13 -4.16 0.19
CA SER A 102 18.14 -4.55 -1.23
C SER A 102 18.24 -6.08 -1.31
N PRO A 103 17.34 -6.76 -2.02
CA PRO A 103 17.42 -8.21 -2.20
C PRO A 103 18.69 -8.63 -2.93
N LEU A 104 19.30 -7.72 -3.69
CA LEU A 104 20.50 -7.99 -4.47
C LEU A 104 21.78 -7.93 -3.60
N PHE A 105 21.89 -6.92 -2.71
CA PHE A 105 23.11 -6.69 -1.92
C PHE A 105 22.96 -7.06 -0.46
N ARG A 106 21.74 -7.31 0.03
CA ARG A 106 21.43 -7.58 1.44
C ARG A 106 21.86 -6.45 2.38
N GLU A 107 21.76 -5.22 1.88
CA GLU A 107 22.12 -4.01 2.59
C GLU A 107 21.15 -2.88 2.24
N TYR A 108 21.09 -1.87 3.10
CA TYR A 108 20.36 -0.63 2.80
C TYR A 108 21.25 0.25 1.94
N LEU A 109 21.05 0.16 0.62
CA LEU A 109 21.97 0.73 -0.36
C LEU A 109 21.24 1.51 -1.45
N THR A 110 21.76 2.71 -1.74
CA THR A 110 21.40 3.49 -2.95
C THR A 110 22.68 3.81 -3.71
N ALA A 111 23.08 2.93 -4.60
CA ALA A 111 24.30 3.05 -5.42
C ALA A 111 24.24 2.15 -6.65
N GLY A 112 25.19 2.27 -7.54
CA GLY A 112 25.43 1.33 -8.64
C GLY A 112 24.31 1.18 -9.64
N SER A 113 23.40 2.16 -9.74
CA SER A 113 22.21 2.14 -10.62
C SER A 113 21.27 0.96 -10.35
N VAL A 114 21.25 0.43 -9.13
CA VAL A 114 20.46 -0.77 -8.79
C VAL A 114 19.12 -0.46 -8.13
N THR A 115 18.88 0.78 -7.69
CA THR A 115 17.67 1.16 -6.97
C THR A 115 16.40 0.73 -7.72
N THR A 116 16.22 1.17 -8.96
CA THR A 116 15.04 0.83 -9.76
C THR A 116 14.91 -0.67 -9.94
N GLY A 117 15.98 -1.37 -10.31
CA GLY A 117 15.95 -2.82 -10.53
C GLY A 117 15.65 -3.62 -9.26
N SER A 118 16.25 -3.24 -8.15
CA SER A 118 16.08 -3.96 -6.87
C SER A 118 14.72 -3.67 -6.20
N THR A 119 14.11 -2.52 -6.46
CA THR A 119 12.82 -2.13 -5.86
C THR A 119 11.61 -2.42 -6.76
N PHE A 120 11.83 -2.74 -8.05
CA PHE A 120 10.76 -2.96 -9.03
C PHE A 120 9.72 -3.96 -8.53
N MET A 121 10.12 -5.20 -8.30
CA MET A 121 9.20 -6.24 -7.83
C MET A 121 8.71 -6.02 -6.40
N PRO A 122 9.54 -5.62 -5.43
CA PRO A 122 9.08 -5.30 -4.08
C PRO A 122 7.97 -4.24 -4.04
N MET A 123 8.13 -3.12 -4.74
CA MET A 123 7.14 -2.03 -4.74
C MET A 123 5.85 -2.43 -5.44
N ARG A 124 5.92 -3.06 -6.60
CA ARG A 124 4.75 -3.57 -7.31
C ARG A 124 4.00 -4.61 -6.47
N THR A 125 4.71 -5.56 -5.91
CA THR A 125 4.11 -6.57 -5.02
C THR A 125 3.45 -5.92 -3.80
N ALA A 126 4.05 -4.89 -3.23
CA ALA A 126 3.48 -4.18 -2.09
C ALA A 126 2.17 -3.45 -2.47
N GLY A 127 2.15 -2.77 -3.62
CA GLY A 127 0.94 -2.12 -4.15
C GLY A 127 -0.18 -3.12 -4.43
N ALA A 128 0.13 -4.18 -5.17
CA ALA A 128 -0.83 -5.23 -5.50
C ALA A 128 -1.43 -5.92 -4.25
N LYS A 129 -0.60 -6.22 -3.25
CA LYS A 129 -1.07 -6.78 -1.98
C LYS A 129 -1.99 -5.82 -1.23
N ALA A 130 -1.62 -4.55 -1.14
CA ALA A 130 -2.44 -3.55 -0.48
C ALA A 130 -3.79 -3.40 -1.21
N ARG A 131 -3.80 -3.35 -2.54
CA ARG A 131 -5.02 -3.34 -3.34
C ARG A 131 -5.90 -4.57 -3.09
N ALA A 132 -5.32 -5.76 -3.11
CA ALA A 132 -6.07 -7.00 -2.85
C ALA A 132 -6.72 -6.99 -1.45
N MET A 133 -6.02 -6.49 -0.43
CA MET A 133 -6.58 -6.36 0.92
C MET A 133 -7.74 -5.36 0.96
N LEU A 134 -7.66 -4.26 0.23
CA LEU A 134 -8.75 -3.27 0.13
C LEU A 134 -9.97 -3.86 -0.58
N LEU A 135 -9.77 -4.61 -1.66
CA LEU A 135 -10.85 -5.29 -2.38
C LEU A 135 -11.53 -6.35 -1.51
N GLU A 136 -10.75 -7.15 -0.80
CA GLU A 136 -11.29 -8.17 0.10
C GLU A 136 -12.09 -7.55 1.26
N ALA A 137 -11.64 -6.44 1.77
CA ALA A 137 -12.36 -5.74 2.83
C ALA A 137 -13.67 -5.13 2.32
N ALA A 138 -13.66 -4.50 1.14
CA ALA A 138 -14.87 -3.97 0.51
C ALA A 138 -15.87 -5.11 0.19
N SER A 139 -15.38 -6.25 -0.28
CA SER A 139 -16.18 -7.46 -0.52
C SER A 139 -16.92 -7.91 0.73
N LYS A 140 -16.25 -7.95 1.86
CA LYS A 140 -16.86 -8.32 3.16
C LYS A 140 -17.86 -7.27 3.66
N ASP A 141 -17.51 -5.99 3.55
CA ASP A 141 -18.36 -4.89 4.01
C ASP A 141 -19.66 -4.77 3.20
N TRP A 142 -19.57 -5.00 1.90
CA TRP A 142 -20.73 -4.92 0.98
C TRP A 142 -21.45 -6.25 0.79
N ASN A 143 -20.88 -7.34 1.31
CA ASN A 143 -21.38 -8.71 1.12
C ASN A 143 -21.55 -9.08 -0.36
N VAL A 144 -20.52 -8.78 -1.16
CA VAL A 144 -20.45 -9.09 -2.60
C VAL A 144 -19.15 -9.80 -2.93
N PRO A 145 -19.10 -10.62 -3.99
CA PRO A 145 -17.86 -11.28 -4.39
C PRO A 145 -16.76 -10.29 -4.78
N ALA A 146 -15.53 -10.53 -4.37
CA ALA A 146 -14.40 -9.63 -4.65
C ALA A 146 -14.12 -9.47 -6.17
N PHE A 147 -14.46 -10.46 -6.99
CA PHE A 147 -14.28 -10.42 -8.45
C PHE A 147 -15.26 -9.46 -9.17
N GLU A 148 -16.32 -9.02 -8.50
CA GLU A 148 -17.25 -8.01 -9.02
C GLU A 148 -16.78 -6.59 -8.72
N LEU A 149 -15.73 -6.46 -7.89
CA LEU A 149 -15.19 -5.16 -7.49
C LEU A 149 -14.07 -4.72 -8.43
N THR A 150 -14.05 -3.44 -8.72
CA THR A 150 -13.00 -2.79 -9.50
C THR A 150 -12.36 -1.66 -8.71
N THR A 151 -11.15 -1.28 -9.10
CA THR A 151 -10.45 -0.12 -8.52
C THR A 151 -10.12 0.89 -9.59
N GLY A 152 -10.03 2.15 -9.21
CA GLY A 152 -9.61 3.26 -10.06
C GLY A 152 -9.66 4.56 -9.27
N ASP A 153 -8.78 5.49 -9.58
CA ASP A 153 -8.70 6.81 -8.93
C ASP A 153 -8.79 6.74 -7.40
N ALA A 154 -8.05 5.82 -6.81
CA ALA A 154 -8.03 5.63 -5.36
C ALA A 154 -9.38 5.19 -4.74
N THR A 155 -10.27 4.59 -5.52
CA THR A 155 -11.62 4.20 -5.11
C THR A 155 -11.87 2.74 -5.47
N VAL A 156 -12.60 2.02 -4.60
CA VAL A 156 -13.19 0.71 -4.93
C VAL A 156 -14.63 0.92 -5.34
N THR A 157 -15.04 0.29 -6.43
CA THR A 157 -16.41 0.37 -6.98
C THR A 157 -16.97 -1.02 -7.21
N HIS A 158 -18.29 -1.10 -7.08
CA HIS A 158 -19.11 -2.28 -7.39
C HIS A 158 -20.17 -1.93 -8.42
#